data_2a08dd2ad441b01db85d47006567ebd0
#
_entry.id   2a08dd2ad441b01db85d47006567ebd0
#
_cell.length_a   1.000
_cell.length_b   1.000
_cell.length_c   1.000
_cell.angle_alpha   90.00
_cell.angle_beta   90.00
_cell.angle_gamma   90.00
#
_symmetry.space_group_name_H-M   'P 1'
#
loop_
_entity.id
_entity.type
_entity.pdbx_description
1 polymer ?
#
loop_
_entity_poly.entity_id
_entity_poly.type
_entity_poly.pdbx_seq_one_letter_code
_entity_poly.pdbx_strand_id
1 'polypeptide(L)'
;MVPPAKKFINNPNDVATEFIKGLVETYPGLQYLDGLPKVKVVLRADVSAANYDKVSVISGGGSGHEPAQAGYVGEGMLTAAICGDVFASPPVDSILAGIRAVTGPMGCLLVVTNYTGDRLNFGLAAEQAKTEGFKVETVIVGDDCALPPPRGIAGRRGLAGTILVHEVAGAAAAAGLSLAEVAAEAKRASEMVGTMGVALSVCSLPGQVTSDRLGPGKMELGLGVHGEPGAAVVDIQPVDVVVSHVLQQILSLETSYVPITRGNSVVLMVNGLGGTPLMELMIAAGKAVPKLQLEFGLAVDRVYTGSFMTSLDMAGFSISIMKADQSILERLDAPTKAPSWPVGTDGNHPPAKIPVPLPPFRSTKSKESLSRPQELSQQGRILEAAIEAAATVVISLKDSLNEWDGKVGDGDCGSTMCRGATTILEDMKMYYPLNDAAETVNEIGSSIRRVMGGTSGIIYSLFCKAAYAELKANGQPEITPKDWSEALKSSISAVDKYGGATAGYRTMLDALIPASKVLEEKLSVGEDPISAFVLSAEAATAGAESTIKMQAQAGRSSYVYVEILASTPDPGAMAAAAWYSAAARAVKDQTHGS
;
A
#
# COMPACT_ATOMS: atom_id res chain seq x y z
N MET A 1 16.85 6.47 28.24
CA MET A 1 16.36 7.54 27.34
C MET A 1 15.78 6.87 26.11
N VAL A 2 14.57 7.24 25.72
CA VAL A 2 14.00 6.78 24.45
C VAL A 2 14.82 7.44 23.33
N PRO A 3 15.31 6.68 22.32
CA PRO A 3 16.10 7.26 21.24
C PRO A 3 15.23 8.20 20.38
N PRO A 4 15.82 9.23 19.74
CA PRO A 4 15.08 10.08 18.82
C PRO A 4 14.53 9.29 17.63
N ALA A 5 13.48 9.79 17.00
CA ALA A 5 12.86 9.17 15.84
C ALA A 5 13.88 8.95 14.72
N LYS A 6 13.86 7.76 14.11
CA LYS A 6 14.75 7.41 12.99
C LYS A 6 14.28 8.11 11.72
N LYS A 7 15.12 8.97 11.14
CA LYS A 7 14.87 9.67 9.88
C LYS A 7 16.14 9.71 9.03
N PHE A 8 15.97 9.69 7.71
CA PHE A 8 17.07 9.90 6.76
C PHE A 8 17.36 11.40 6.61
N ILE A 9 17.98 11.99 7.62
CA ILE A 9 18.37 13.40 7.70
C ILE A 9 19.78 13.53 8.26
N ASN A 10 20.44 14.65 7.99
CA ASN A 10 21.71 14.99 8.63
C ASN A 10 21.45 15.70 9.96
N ASN A 11 21.34 17.03 9.94
CA ASN A 11 21.05 17.83 11.13
C ASN A 11 19.55 18.18 11.17
N PRO A 12 18.84 17.91 12.27
CA PRO A 12 17.43 18.29 12.42
C PRO A 12 17.11 19.75 12.12
N ASN A 13 18.06 20.67 12.33
CA ASN A 13 17.85 22.10 12.09
C ASN A 13 18.02 22.50 10.62
N ASP A 14 18.58 21.65 9.78
CA ASP A 14 18.89 21.97 8.38
C ASP A 14 17.92 21.33 7.39
N VAL A 15 16.95 20.53 7.87
CA VAL A 15 16.08 19.71 7.01
C VAL A 15 15.33 20.52 5.94
N ALA A 16 14.80 21.69 6.28
CA ALA A 16 14.11 22.54 5.32
C ALA A 16 15.06 23.10 4.24
N THR A 17 16.28 23.47 4.62
CA THR A 17 17.31 23.95 3.70
C THR A 17 17.81 22.84 2.77
N GLU A 18 18.05 21.64 3.33
CA GLU A 18 18.49 20.49 2.54
C GLU A 18 17.40 20.00 1.59
N PHE A 19 16.14 20.01 2.03
CA PHE A 19 14.99 19.72 1.17
C PHE A 19 14.92 20.69 -0.03
N ILE A 20 15.00 22.01 0.21
CA ILE A 20 14.96 23.02 -0.87
C ILE A 20 16.07 22.77 -1.90
N LYS A 21 17.29 22.50 -1.45
CA LYS A 21 18.40 22.17 -2.36
C LYS A 21 18.10 20.92 -3.18
N GLY A 22 17.65 19.85 -2.54
CA GLY A 22 17.27 18.61 -3.23
C GLY A 22 16.14 18.80 -4.24
N LEU A 23 15.13 19.62 -3.91
CA LEU A 23 14.03 19.94 -4.80
C LEU A 23 14.51 20.65 -6.07
N VAL A 24 15.35 21.65 -5.93
CA VAL A 24 15.87 22.45 -7.06
C VAL A 24 16.85 21.63 -7.92
N GLU A 25 17.67 20.79 -7.34
CA GLU A 25 18.50 19.84 -8.08
C GLU A 25 17.68 18.82 -8.89
N THR A 26 16.47 18.51 -8.43
CA THR A 26 15.59 17.53 -9.09
C THR A 26 14.80 18.15 -10.24
N TYR A 27 14.37 19.42 -10.08
CA TYR A 27 13.45 20.07 -11.03
C TYR A 27 14.04 21.36 -11.61
N PRO A 28 14.54 21.35 -12.84
CA PRO A 28 15.23 22.50 -13.45
C PRO A 28 14.33 23.72 -13.70
N GLY A 29 13.02 23.58 -13.59
CA GLY A 29 12.06 24.70 -13.63
C GLY A 29 11.97 25.50 -12.34
N LEU A 30 12.69 25.07 -11.27
CA LEU A 30 12.69 25.69 -9.96
C LEU A 30 14.05 26.30 -9.63
N GLN A 31 14.02 27.36 -8.83
CA GLN A 31 15.19 27.97 -8.18
C GLN A 31 14.87 28.38 -6.75
N TYR A 32 15.87 28.75 -6.00
CA TYR A 32 15.71 29.38 -4.69
C TYR A 32 16.43 30.74 -4.67
N LEU A 33 15.92 31.65 -3.81
CA LEU A 33 16.59 32.93 -3.62
C LEU A 33 17.92 32.76 -2.90
N ASP A 34 18.94 33.53 -3.32
CA ASP A 34 20.19 33.63 -2.58
C ASP A 34 19.93 34.20 -1.18
N GLY A 35 20.29 33.46 -0.18
CA GLY A 35 20.01 33.84 1.23
C GLY A 35 19.77 32.64 2.16
N LEU A 36 19.80 31.42 1.64
CA LEU A 36 19.75 30.22 2.49
C LEU A 36 20.89 30.21 3.51
N PRO A 37 20.65 29.79 4.74
CA PRO A 37 19.40 29.22 5.28
C PRO A 37 18.40 30.23 5.83
N LYS A 38 18.70 31.53 5.82
CA LYS A 38 17.86 32.56 6.45
C LYS A 38 16.61 32.88 5.63
N VAL A 39 16.74 32.93 4.29
CA VAL A 39 15.65 33.21 3.36
C VAL A 39 15.36 31.92 2.58
N LYS A 40 14.26 31.25 2.92
CA LYS A 40 13.86 29.98 2.32
C LYS A 40 12.72 30.19 1.33
N VAL A 41 13.03 30.65 0.12
CA VAL A 41 12.06 30.91 -0.94
C VAL A 41 12.39 30.08 -2.17
N VAL A 42 11.44 29.27 -2.60
CA VAL A 42 11.45 28.54 -3.87
C VAL A 42 10.60 29.31 -4.88
N LEU A 43 11.11 29.52 -6.08
CA LEU A 43 10.42 30.24 -7.13
C LEU A 43 10.62 29.56 -8.50
N ARG A 44 9.78 29.95 -9.45
CA ARG A 44 9.95 29.53 -10.84
C ARG A 44 11.23 30.13 -11.42
N ALA A 45 12.02 29.30 -12.13
CA ALA A 45 13.29 29.72 -12.74
C ALA A 45 13.14 30.75 -13.88
N ASP A 46 11.96 30.80 -14.49
CA ASP A 46 11.64 31.66 -15.64
C ASP A 46 11.01 33.02 -15.26
N VAL A 47 10.82 33.30 -13.97
CA VAL A 47 10.10 34.48 -13.46
C VAL A 47 11.00 35.40 -12.64
N SER A 48 10.85 36.69 -12.91
CA SER A 48 11.36 37.77 -12.06
C SER A 48 10.39 38.95 -12.07
N ALA A 49 10.46 39.80 -11.06
CA ALA A 49 9.62 41.00 -10.98
C ALA A 49 9.71 41.92 -12.21
N ALA A 50 10.85 41.89 -12.90
CA ALA A 50 11.11 42.71 -14.11
C ALA A 50 10.45 42.15 -15.37
N ASN A 51 10.21 40.85 -15.46
CA ASN A 51 9.75 40.18 -16.68
C ASN A 51 8.38 39.51 -16.59
N TYR A 52 7.75 39.47 -15.39
CA TYR A 52 6.49 38.77 -15.21
C TYR A 52 5.28 39.69 -15.40
N ASP A 53 4.48 39.38 -16.39
CA ASP A 53 3.35 40.16 -16.87
C ASP A 53 1.96 39.61 -16.43
N LYS A 54 1.96 38.60 -15.55
CA LYS A 54 0.76 37.99 -15.00
C LYS A 54 0.70 38.19 -13.47
N VAL A 55 -0.43 37.85 -12.86
CA VAL A 55 -0.58 37.82 -11.41
C VAL A 55 0.33 36.72 -10.84
N SER A 56 1.17 37.08 -9.88
CA SER A 56 1.97 36.10 -9.14
C SER A 56 1.14 35.45 -8.05
N VAL A 57 1.04 34.13 -8.06
CA VAL A 57 0.38 33.37 -6.99
C VAL A 57 1.46 32.85 -6.04
N ILE A 58 1.40 33.30 -4.79
CA ILE A 58 2.41 33.03 -3.77
C ILE A 58 1.74 32.35 -2.59
N SER A 59 2.36 31.30 -2.08
CA SER A 59 1.94 30.64 -0.87
C SER A 59 3.15 30.30 0.01
N GLY A 60 2.93 29.66 1.13
CA GLY A 60 3.98 29.24 2.05
C GLY A 60 3.42 28.77 3.36
N GLY A 61 4.34 28.47 4.27
CA GLY A 61 4.03 27.98 5.60
C GLY A 61 5.22 27.21 6.18
N GLY A 62 5.04 26.52 7.30
CA GLY A 62 6.04 25.64 7.88
C GLY A 62 6.42 24.52 6.92
N SER A 63 7.68 24.08 6.96
CA SER A 63 8.12 22.83 6.35
C SER A 63 7.61 21.62 7.15
N GLY A 64 7.66 20.41 6.55
CA GLY A 64 7.12 19.18 7.15
C GLY A 64 5.81 18.72 6.52
N HIS A 65 5.31 19.47 5.55
CA HIS A 65 4.07 19.20 4.82
C HIS A 65 4.32 18.83 3.35
N GLU A 66 5.56 18.57 2.99
CA GLU A 66 5.96 18.30 1.60
C GLU A 66 5.08 17.24 0.94
N PRO A 67 4.73 17.46 -0.35
CA PRO A 67 5.22 18.48 -1.29
C PRO A 67 4.69 19.90 -1.09
N ALA A 68 3.75 20.15 -0.18
CA ALA A 68 3.26 21.51 0.09
C ALA A 68 4.32 22.36 0.81
N GLN A 69 4.59 23.61 0.42
CA GLN A 69 3.99 24.31 -0.71
C GLN A 69 4.94 24.31 -1.93
N ALA A 70 6.26 24.07 -1.69
CA ALA A 70 7.33 24.25 -2.67
C ALA A 70 7.20 23.34 -3.90
N GLY A 71 6.68 22.11 -3.74
CA GLY A 71 6.42 21.17 -4.83
C GLY A 71 5.31 21.60 -5.79
N TYR A 72 4.59 22.66 -5.46
CA TYR A 72 3.53 23.24 -6.31
C TYR A 72 3.96 24.53 -7.02
N VAL A 73 5.24 24.89 -6.94
CA VAL A 73 5.80 25.98 -7.72
C VAL A 73 5.98 25.52 -9.16
N GLY A 74 5.34 26.20 -10.09
CA GLY A 74 5.41 25.90 -11.53
C GLY A 74 4.47 26.78 -12.32
N GLU A 75 4.67 26.84 -13.63
CA GLU A 75 3.75 27.52 -14.53
C GLU A 75 2.36 26.88 -14.41
N GLY A 76 1.32 27.68 -14.31
CA GLY A 76 -0.06 27.21 -14.14
C GLY A 76 -0.47 26.99 -12.68
N MET A 77 0.47 27.07 -11.71
CA MET A 77 0.17 26.91 -10.29
C MET A 77 0.86 28.01 -9.47
N LEU A 78 1.71 27.70 -8.47
CA LEU A 78 2.38 28.74 -7.67
C LEU A 78 3.55 29.36 -8.45
N THR A 79 3.72 30.67 -8.30
CA THR A 79 4.89 31.41 -8.81
C THR A 79 6.07 31.34 -7.84
N ALA A 80 5.77 31.35 -6.54
CA ALA A 80 6.75 31.16 -5.47
C ALA A 80 6.12 30.53 -4.24
N ALA A 81 6.95 29.85 -3.44
CA ALA A 81 6.61 29.32 -2.14
C ALA A 81 7.64 29.72 -1.08
N ILE A 82 7.18 30.21 0.06
CA ILE A 82 8.02 30.62 1.18
C ILE A 82 7.97 29.52 2.25
N CYS A 83 9.12 28.90 2.53
CA CYS A 83 9.23 27.80 3.47
C CYS A 83 9.71 28.32 4.83
N GLY A 84 9.00 27.96 5.88
CA GLY A 84 9.45 28.12 7.25
C GLY A 84 10.35 26.97 7.71
N ASP A 85 10.73 26.98 8.98
CA ASP A 85 11.28 25.81 9.65
C ASP A 85 10.18 24.77 9.87
N VAL A 86 10.55 23.57 10.37
CA VAL A 86 9.57 22.49 10.55
C VAL A 86 8.42 22.97 11.45
N PHE A 87 7.21 22.96 10.91
CA PHE A 87 5.96 23.38 11.54
C PHE A 87 5.94 24.83 12.06
N ALA A 88 6.84 25.67 11.58
CA ALA A 88 6.92 27.09 11.95
C ALA A 88 6.68 27.99 10.74
N SER A 89 5.82 28.98 10.92
CA SER A 89 5.54 29.99 9.89
C SER A 89 6.80 30.71 9.43
N PRO A 90 6.97 31.01 8.13
CA PRO A 90 8.13 31.73 7.63
C PRO A 90 8.15 33.17 8.17
N PRO A 91 9.35 33.75 8.40
CA PRO A 91 9.46 35.13 8.87
C PRO A 91 9.02 36.13 7.79
N VAL A 92 8.53 37.29 8.24
CA VAL A 92 8.02 38.38 7.39
C VAL A 92 9.01 38.79 6.31
N ASP A 93 10.31 38.91 6.65
CA ASP A 93 11.35 39.28 5.70
C ASP A 93 11.52 38.29 4.55
N SER A 94 11.35 36.98 4.82
CA SER A 94 11.38 35.96 3.77
C SER A 94 10.17 36.05 2.85
N ILE A 95 8.99 36.34 3.39
CA ILE A 95 7.76 36.52 2.62
C ILE A 95 7.91 37.77 1.71
N LEU A 96 8.40 38.87 2.24
CA LEU A 96 8.69 40.08 1.49
C LEU A 96 9.73 39.85 0.39
N ALA A 97 10.78 39.10 0.68
CA ALA A 97 11.78 38.75 -0.32
C ALA A 97 11.14 37.98 -1.50
N GLY A 98 10.25 37.02 -1.20
CA GLY A 98 9.48 36.30 -2.21
C GLY A 98 8.58 37.21 -3.03
N ILE A 99 7.80 38.09 -2.39
CA ILE A 99 6.95 39.07 -3.08
C ILE A 99 7.77 39.95 -4.01
N ARG A 100 8.85 40.55 -3.53
CA ARG A 100 9.74 41.43 -4.32
C ARG A 100 10.38 40.70 -5.49
N ALA A 101 10.67 39.40 -5.34
CA ALA A 101 11.36 38.63 -6.38
C ALA A 101 10.49 38.32 -7.59
N VAL A 102 9.18 38.06 -7.41
CA VAL A 102 8.32 37.54 -8.47
C VAL A 102 7.15 38.44 -8.84
N THR A 103 6.89 39.52 -8.12
CA THR A 103 5.70 40.36 -8.34
C THR A 103 5.97 41.47 -9.35
N GLY A 104 5.36 41.35 -10.52
CA GLY A 104 5.36 42.37 -11.56
C GLY A 104 4.20 43.36 -11.44
N PRO A 105 3.93 44.18 -12.51
CA PRO A 105 2.89 45.22 -12.50
C PRO A 105 1.47 44.74 -12.26
N MET A 106 1.20 43.44 -12.54
CA MET A 106 -0.12 42.83 -12.33
C MET A 106 -0.42 42.53 -10.85
N GLY A 107 0.61 42.57 -9.99
CA GLY A 107 0.48 42.29 -8.55
C GLY A 107 0.57 40.81 -8.19
N CYS A 108 0.32 40.51 -6.92
CA CYS A 108 0.34 39.14 -6.43
C CYS A 108 -0.86 38.81 -5.55
N LEU A 109 -1.24 37.54 -5.59
CA LEU A 109 -2.17 36.92 -4.66
C LEU A 109 -1.39 36.06 -3.66
N LEU A 110 -1.60 36.29 -2.36
CA LEU A 110 -1.12 35.43 -1.28
C LEU A 110 -2.23 34.45 -0.91
N VAL A 111 -1.97 33.14 -1.11
CA VAL A 111 -2.86 32.08 -0.63
C VAL A 111 -2.29 31.52 0.66
N VAL A 112 -3.00 31.68 1.76
CA VAL A 112 -2.49 31.42 3.12
C VAL A 112 -3.35 30.37 3.80
N THR A 113 -2.74 29.29 4.29
CA THR A 113 -3.41 28.32 5.16
C THR A 113 -3.78 28.98 6.49
N ASN A 114 -4.99 28.70 6.97
CA ASN A 114 -5.52 29.38 8.16
C ASN A 114 -4.90 28.85 9.47
N TYR A 115 -3.68 29.33 9.74
CA TYR A 115 -3.02 29.24 11.04
C TYR A 115 -2.63 30.63 11.52
N THR A 116 -2.67 30.87 12.82
CA THR A 116 -2.46 32.21 13.39
C THR A 116 -1.10 32.78 13.00
N GLY A 117 -0.03 31.98 13.05
CA GLY A 117 1.31 32.42 12.68
C GLY A 117 1.39 32.84 11.21
N ASP A 118 0.86 32.02 10.30
CA ASP A 118 0.86 32.30 8.87
C ASP A 118 0.02 33.56 8.55
N ARG A 119 -1.19 33.65 9.11
CA ARG A 119 -2.04 34.84 8.93
C ARG A 119 -1.34 36.14 9.35
N LEU A 120 -0.65 36.12 10.49
CA LEU A 120 0.01 37.33 10.99
C LEU A 120 1.26 37.68 10.16
N ASN A 121 2.10 36.70 9.84
CA ASN A 121 3.33 36.94 9.10
C ASN A 121 3.06 37.33 7.64
N PHE A 122 2.17 36.59 6.94
CA PHE A 122 1.77 36.97 5.58
C PHE A 122 0.98 38.28 5.55
N GLY A 123 0.13 38.53 6.54
CA GLY A 123 -0.61 39.79 6.68
C GLY A 123 0.31 41.00 6.83
N LEU A 124 1.29 40.92 7.74
CA LEU A 124 2.26 41.99 7.92
C LEU A 124 3.12 42.22 6.66
N ALA A 125 3.58 41.11 6.01
CA ALA A 125 4.29 41.22 4.77
C ALA A 125 3.46 41.86 3.65
N ALA A 126 2.16 41.53 3.55
CA ALA A 126 1.25 42.14 2.59
C ALA A 126 1.13 43.65 2.80
N GLU A 127 0.94 44.10 4.04
CA GLU A 127 0.84 45.53 4.34
C GLU A 127 2.16 46.26 4.04
N GLN A 128 3.31 45.68 4.38
CA GLN A 128 4.60 46.26 4.01
C GLN A 128 4.81 46.32 2.50
N ALA A 129 4.49 45.26 1.77
CA ALA A 129 4.58 45.24 0.30
C ALA A 129 3.68 46.32 -0.34
N LYS A 130 2.47 46.53 0.18
CA LYS A 130 1.60 47.63 -0.28
C LYS A 130 2.23 49.01 -0.07
N THR A 131 2.95 49.23 1.03
CA THR A 131 3.66 50.49 1.27
C THR A 131 4.84 50.68 0.32
N GLU A 132 5.38 49.58 -0.22
CA GLU A 132 6.42 49.61 -1.27
C GLU A 132 5.83 49.76 -2.70
N GLY A 133 4.50 49.86 -2.80
CA GLY A 133 3.81 50.06 -4.09
C GLY A 133 3.35 48.81 -4.81
N PHE A 134 3.54 47.62 -4.23
CA PHE A 134 3.02 46.38 -4.81
C PHE A 134 1.49 46.29 -4.62
N LYS A 135 0.81 45.73 -5.64
CA LYS A 135 -0.60 45.35 -5.53
C LYS A 135 -0.66 43.97 -4.92
N VAL A 136 -1.25 43.83 -3.75
CA VAL A 136 -1.33 42.55 -3.02
C VAL A 136 -2.75 42.29 -2.56
N GLU A 137 -3.26 41.11 -2.91
CA GLU A 137 -4.48 40.51 -2.36
C GLU A 137 -4.14 39.26 -1.56
N THR A 138 -5.02 38.92 -0.60
CA THR A 138 -4.80 37.74 0.26
C THR A 138 -6.08 36.94 0.38
N VAL A 139 -5.96 35.62 0.20
CA VAL A 139 -7.04 34.65 0.44
C VAL A 139 -6.60 33.68 1.54
N ILE A 140 -7.39 33.58 2.59
CA ILE A 140 -7.18 32.66 3.72
C ILE A 140 -8.00 31.40 3.47
N VAL A 141 -7.34 30.23 3.51
CA VAL A 141 -8.00 28.94 3.31
C VAL A 141 -8.16 28.23 4.66
N GLY A 142 -9.41 27.94 5.01
CA GLY A 142 -9.79 27.22 6.23
C GLY A 142 -10.79 26.12 5.87
N ASP A 143 -10.31 24.96 5.49
CA ASP A 143 -11.10 23.86 4.94
C ASP A 143 -11.42 22.74 5.93
N ASP A 144 -10.90 22.77 7.16
CA ASP A 144 -11.16 21.73 8.16
C ASP A 144 -12.64 21.65 8.56
N CYS A 145 -13.21 20.44 8.44
CA CYS A 145 -14.59 20.14 8.81
C CYS A 145 -14.72 19.26 10.07
N ALA A 146 -13.60 18.89 10.71
CA ALA A 146 -13.61 17.92 11.80
C ALA A 146 -14.18 18.47 13.11
N LEU A 147 -13.95 19.76 13.36
CA LEU A 147 -14.35 20.41 14.61
C LEU A 147 -15.64 21.21 14.40
N PRO A 148 -16.45 21.40 15.47
CA PRO A 148 -17.61 22.28 15.39
C PRO A 148 -17.17 23.73 15.08
N PRO A 149 -18.09 24.61 14.66
CA PRO A 149 -17.75 26.00 14.37
C PRO A 149 -16.93 26.62 15.49
N PRO A 150 -15.75 27.19 15.20
CA PRO A 150 -14.86 27.70 16.22
C PRO A 150 -15.52 28.86 16.99
N ARG A 151 -15.42 28.79 18.29
CA ARG A 151 -15.80 29.91 19.16
C ARG A 151 -14.62 30.87 19.24
N GLY A 152 -14.63 31.94 18.45
CA GLY A 152 -13.57 32.93 18.46
C GLY A 152 -12.97 33.24 17.09
N ILE A 153 -11.84 33.93 17.07
CA ILE A 153 -11.21 34.53 15.89
C ILE A 153 -10.29 33.56 15.10
N ALA A 154 -9.99 32.39 15.64
CA ALA A 154 -9.05 31.43 15.00
C ALA A 154 -9.58 30.91 13.66
N GLY A 155 -10.89 30.69 13.57
CA GLY A 155 -11.49 30.10 12.38
C GLY A 155 -11.20 28.58 12.23
N ARG A 156 -11.56 28.02 11.08
CA ARG A 156 -11.26 26.62 10.72
C ARG A 156 -9.79 26.50 10.32
N ARG A 157 -9.12 25.40 10.71
CA ARG A 157 -7.74 25.13 10.29
C ARG A 157 -7.66 25.00 8.76
N GLY A 158 -6.51 25.35 8.16
CA GLY A 158 -6.20 25.07 6.77
C GLY A 158 -5.56 23.70 6.61
N LEU A 159 -6.08 22.88 5.72
CA LEU A 159 -5.67 21.50 5.45
C LEU A 159 -5.40 21.29 3.95
N ALA A 160 -5.39 20.04 3.50
CA ALA A 160 -5.01 19.66 2.15
C ALA A 160 -5.90 20.24 1.03
N GLY A 161 -7.13 20.63 1.32
CA GLY A 161 -7.98 21.35 0.37
C GLY A 161 -7.38 22.65 -0.16
N THR A 162 -6.43 23.24 0.58
CA THR A 162 -5.65 24.39 0.13
C THR A 162 -4.95 24.14 -1.21
N ILE A 163 -4.53 22.90 -1.50
CA ILE A 163 -3.83 22.57 -2.76
C ILE A 163 -4.76 22.73 -3.97
N LEU A 164 -6.05 22.38 -3.82
CA LEU A 164 -7.05 22.63 -4.87
C LEU A 164 -7.24 24.13 -5.12
N VAL A 165 -7.16 24.94 -4.07
CA VAL A 165 -7.23 26.41 -4.19
C VAL A 165 -5.99 26.97 -4.91
N HIS A 166 -4.80 26.39 -4.67
CA HIS A 166 -3.58 26.78 -5.38
C HIS A 166 -3.72 26.56 -6.89
N GLU A 167 -4.26 25.40 -7.29
CA GLU A 167 -4.44 25.08 -8.72
C GLU A 167 -5.45 26.02 -9.37
N VAL A 168 -6.59 26.26 -8.73
CA VAL A 168 -7.60 27.19 -9.24
C VAL A 168 -7.02 28.60 -9.40
N ALA A 169 -6.29 29.10 -8.40
CA ALA A 169 -5.69 30.42 -8.43
C ALA A 169 -4.58 30.53 -9.50
N GLY A 170 -3.70 29.52 -9.57
CA GLY A 170 -2.60 29.47 -10.53
C GLY A 170 -3.08 29.40 -11.98
N ALA A 171 -4.09 28.55 -12.24
CA ALA A 171 -4.72 28.44 -13.55
C ALA A 171 -5.44 29.74 -13.97
N ALA A 172 -6.11 30.41 -13.04
CA ALA A 172 -6.74 31.71 -13.29
C ALA A 172 -5.69 32.79 -13.63
N ALA A 173 -4.59 32.84 -12.88
CA ALA A 173 -3.47 33.75 -13.16
C ALA A 173 -2.80 33.43 -14.52
N ALA A 174 -2.59 32.15 -14.81
CA ALA A 174 -2.02 31.71 -16.08
C ALA A 174 -2.90 32.08 -17.28
N ALA A 175 -4.23 32.09 -17.11
CA ALA A 175 -5.19 32.55 -18.11
C ALA A 175 -5.18 34.07 -18.32
N GLY A 176 -4.39 34.83 -17.55
CA GLY A 176 -4.23 36.28 -17.69
C GLY A 176 -5.34 37.12 -17.04
N LEU A 177 -6.06 36.56 -16.05
CA LEU A 177 -7.06 37.28 -15.29
C LEU A 177 -6.40 38.39 -14.44
N SER A 178 -7.16 39.44 -14.14
CA SER A 178 -6.71 40.50 -13.22
C SER A 178 -6.57 40.00 -11.78
N LEU A 179 -5.81 40.71 -10.95
CA LEU A 179 -5.62 40.35 -9.53
C LEU A 179 -6.93 40.18 -8.79
N ALA A 180 -7.89 41.07 -9.02
CA ALA A 180 -9.22 40.99 -8.40
C ALA A 180 -9.99 39.72 -8.82
N GLU A 181 -9.93 39.34 -10.09
CA GLU A 181 -10.57 38.13 -10.60
C GLU A 181 -9.88 36.86 -10.06
N VAL A 182 -8.54 36.81 -10.08
CA VAL A 182 -7.79 35.67 -9.52
C VAL A 182 -8.10 35.50 -8.02
N ALA A 183 -8.14 36.60 -7.25
CA ALA A 183 -8.50 36.57 -5.85
C ALA A 183 -9.95 36.13 -5.62
N ALA A 184 -10.88 36.53 -6.49
CA ALA A 184 -12.28 36.12 -6.40
C ALA A 184 -12.45 34.60 -6.69
N GLU A 185 -11.77 34.07 -7.72
CA GLU A 185 -11.81 32.63 -8.01
C GLU A 185 -11.17 31.82 -6.88
N ALA A 186 -10.02 32.24 -6.35
CA ALA A 186 -9.37 31.58 -5.20
C ALA A 186 -10.25 31.59 -3.94
N LYS A 187 -10.88 32.73 -3.64
CA LYS A 187 -11.80 32.86 -2.52
C LYS A 187 -13.00 31.93 -2.69
N ARG A 188 -13.61 31.94 -3.85
CA ARG A 188 -14.72 31.03 -4.16
C ARG A 188 -14.32 29.57 -3.99
N ALA A 189 -13.16 29.17 -4.51
CA ALA A 189 -12.65 27.81 -4.35
C ALA A 189 -12.45 27.46 -2.86
N SER A 190 -11.93 28.38 -2.05
CA SER A 190 -11.74 28.18 -0.60
C SER A 190 -13.05 28.00 0.17
N GLU A 191 -14.15 28.59 -0.30
CA GLU A 191 -15.49 28.44 0.27
C GLU A 191 -16.19 27.15 -0.18
N MET A 192 -15.72 26.53 -1.27
CA MET A 192 -16.29 25.33 -1.87
C MET A 192 -15.63 24.02 -1.43
N VAL A 193 -14.59 24.08 -0.59
CA VAL A 193 -13.81 22.89 -0.19
C VAL A 193 -13.92 22.62 1.31
N GLY A 194 -14.05 21.34 1.64
CA GLY A 194 -14.01 20.85 3.01
C GLY A 194 -13.12 19.62 3.12
N THR A 195 -12.39 19.54 4.22
CA THR A 195 -11.42 18.46 4.49
C THR A 195 -11.60 17.91 5.90
N MET A 196 -11.38 16.61 6.05
CA MET A 196 -11.24 15.98 7.36
C MET A 196 -10.13 14.92 7.30
N GLY A 197 -9.23 14.97 8.28
CA GLY A 197 -8.15 14.00 8.46
C GLY A 197 -8.48 12.93 9.48
N VAL A 198 -7.83 11.78 9.34
CA VAL A 198 -7.81 10.68 10.32
C VAL A 198 -6.39 10.14 10.43
N ALA A 199 -5.96 9.72 11.62
CA ALA A 199 -4.60 9.22 11.81
C ALA A 199 -4.52 8.07 12.82
N LEU A 200 -3.58 7.15 12.57
CA LEU A 200 -3.22 6.03 13.43
C LEU A 200 -2.04 6.36 14.36
N SER A 201 -1.29 7.40 14.03
CA SER A 201 -0.16 7.88 14.83
C SER A 201 -0.01 9.39 14.72
N VAL A 202 0.66 10.00 15.68
CA VAL A 202 1.15 11.37 15.57
C VAL A 202 2.47 11.37 14.80
N CYS A 203 2.79 12.47 14.12
CA CYS A 203 4.07 12.61 13.43
C CYS A 203 5.25 12.70 14.41
N SER A 204 6.44 12.32 13.91
CA SER A 204 7.68 12.43 14.65
C SER A 204 8.50 13.62 14.16
N LEU A 205 8.73 14.60 15.02
CA LEU A 205 9.56 15.75 14.67
C LEU A 205 11.04 15.37 14.54
N PRO A 206 11.78 15.96 13.59
CA PRO A 206 13.21 15.76 13.45
C PRO A 206 13.96 16.01 14.77
N GLY A 207 14.80 15.06 15.18
CA GLY A 207 15.61 15.16 16.40
C GLY A 207 14.83 15.00 17.71
N GLN A 208 13.53 14.80 17.68
CA GLN A 208 12.70 14.60 18.88
C GLN A 208 12.28 13.13 19.03
N VAL A 209 11.83 12.80 20.24
CA VAL A 209 11.26 11.49 20.55
C VAL A 209 9.87 11.39 19.94
N THR A 210 9.54 10.23 19.38
CA THR A 210 8.19 9.97 18.85
C THR A 210 7.15 10.06 19.97
N SER A 211 6.05 10.76 19.73
CA SER A 211 4.93 10.85 20.66
C SER A 211 4.17 9.52 20.73
N ASP A 212 3.87 9.08 21.94
CA ASP A 212 3.00 7.93 22.24
C ASP A 212 1.57 8.31 22.60
N ARG A 213 1.20 9.57 22.37
CA ARG A 213 -0.13 10.13 22.72
C ARG A 213 -1.28 9.30 22.17
N LEU A 214 -1.11 8.75 20.98
CA LEU A 214 -2.06 7.84 20.36
C LEU A 214 -1.58 6.39 20.55
N GLY A 215 -2.10 5.73 21.59
CA GLY A 215 -1.69 4.39 21.99
C GLY A 215 -2.07 3.29 21.00
N PRO A 216 -1.58 2.07 21.22
CA PRO A 216 -1.90 0.91 20.39
C PRO A 216 -3.41 0.68 20.25
N GLY A 217 -3.85 0.32 19.03
CA GLY A 217 -5.27 0.04 18.76
C GLY A 217 -6.17 1.26 18.71
N LYS A 218 -5.61 2.48 18.76
CA LYS A 218 -6.36 3.73 18.69
C LYS A 218 -6.12 4.46 17.38
N MET A 219 -7.11 5.24 16.98
CA MET A 219 -7.05 6.20 15.89
C MET A 219 -7.68 7.53 16.32
N GLU A 220 -7.30 8.61 15.68
CA GLU A 220 -7.84 9.93 15.97
C GLU A 220 -8.55 10.50 14.75
N LEU A 221 -9.76 10.99 14.98
CA LEU A 221 -10.61 11.64 13.99
C LEU A 221 -10.37 13.15 14.05
N GLY A 222 -10.08 13.75 12.89
CA GLY A 222 -9.87 15.19 12.78
C GLY A 222 -8.54 15.69 13.33
N LEU A 223 -7.51 14.84 13.38
CA LEU A 223 -6.17 15.25 13.78
C LEU A 223 -5.65 16.37 12.87
N GLY A 224 -4.99 17.37 13.44
CA GLY A 224 -4.39 18.47 12.68
C GLY A 224 -3.06 18.10 12.03
N VAL A 225 -2.64 18.88 11.03
CA VAL A 225 -1.42 18.58 10.25
C VAL A 225 -0.11 18.74 11.04
N HIS A 226 -0.13 19.36 12.21
CA HIS A 226 1.02 19.43 13.12
C HIS A 226 0.93 18.39 14.26
N GLY A 227 -0.04 17.47 14.20
CA GLY A 227 -0.29 16.51 15.27
C GLY A 227 -1.11 17.07 16.44
N GLU A 228 -1.70 18.25 16.32
CA GLU A 228 -2.60 18.81 17.30
C GLU A 228 -3.88 17.98 17.42
N PRO A 229 -4.47 17.88 18.64
CA PRO A 229 -5.65 17.06 18.88
C PRO A 229 -6.82 17.33 17.96
N GLY A 230 -7.48 16.26 17.55
CA GLY A 230 -8.68 16.26 16.71
C GLY A 230 -9.98 16.29 17.50
N ALA A 231 -11.05 15.80 16.87
CA ALA A 231 -12.39 15.76 17.44
C ALA A 231 -12.57 14.61 18.44
N ALA A 232 -11.99 13.43 18.19
CA ALA A 232 -12.12 12.27 19.05
C ALA A 232 -11.02 11.23 18.82
N VAL A 233 -10.64 10.54 19.90
CA VAL A 233 -9.81 9.31 19.86
C VAL A 233 -10.73 8.11 20.01
N VAL A 234 -10.68 7.18 19.07
CA VAL A 234 -11.53 5.99 19.02
C VAL A 234 -10.69 4.74 18.78
N ASP A 235 -11.28 3.55 18.93
CA ASP A 235 -10.64 2.30 18.50
C ASP A 235 -10.49 2.26 16.99
N ILE A 236 -9.45 1.56 16.49
CA ILE A 236 -9.23 1.38 15.06
C ILE A 236 -10.48 0.73 14.43
N GLN A 237 -10.95 1.32 13.36
CA GLN A 237 -12.14 0.88 12.62
C GLN A 237 -11.74 0.42 11.22
N PRO A 238 -12.53 -0.47 10.58
CA PRO A 238 -12.41 -0.75 9.16
C PRO A 238 -12.52 0.52 8.31
N VAL A 239 -11.77 0.56 7.20
CA VAL A 239 -11.73 1.74 6.32
C VAL A 239 -13.12 2.16 5.81
N ASP A 240 -14.05 1.23 5.60
CA ASP A 240 -15.43 1.54 5.20
C ASP A 240 -16.15 2.42 6.22
N VAL A 241 -15.94 2.16 7.51
CA VAL A 241 -16.53 2.92 8.62
C VAL A 241 -15.85 4.27 8.72
N VAL A 242 -14.52 4.31 8.62
CA VAL A 242 -13.73 5.55 8.66
C VAL A 242 -14.13 6.48 7.52
N VAL A 243 -14.17 6.00 6.29
CA VAL A 243 -14.56 6.78 5.12
C VAL A 243 -16.00 7.29 5.25
N SER A 244 -16.93 6.44 5.71
CA SER A 244 -18.32 6.87 5.94
C SER A 244 -18.40 8.03 6.94
N HIS A 245 -17.70 7.91 8.06
CA HIS A 245 -17.67 8.96 9.08
C HIS A 245 -17.10 10.28 8.53
N VAL A 246 -15.98 10.22 7.82
CA VAL A 246 -15.34 11.41 7.24
C VAL A 246 -16.26 12.10 6.22
N LEU A 247 -16.89 11.33 5.33
CA LEU A 247 -17.82 11.89 4.34
C LEU A 247 -19.06 12.51 5.00
N GLN A 248 -19.65 11.84 5.99
CA GLN A 248 -20.78 12.37 6.74
C GLN A 248 -20.44 13.67 7.45
N GLN A 249 -19.24 13.78 8.01
CA GLN A 249 -18.80 14.99 8.70
C GLN A 249 -18.59 16.16 7.73
N ILE A 250 -17.90 15.93 6.59
CA ILE A 250 -17.66 16.98 5.59
C ILE A 250 -18.98 17.47 4.98
N LEU A 251 -19.91 16.53 4.70
CA LEU A 251 -21.20 16.81 4.04
C LEU A 251 -22.34 17.06 5.04
N SER A 252 -22.03 17.31 6.32
CA SER A 252 -23.01 17.56 7.36
C SER A 252 -23.83 18.80 7.09
N LEU A 253 -25.16 18.65 7.08
CA LEU A 253 -26.10 19.76 6.94
C LEU A 253 -26.17 20.61 8.21
N GLU A 254 -25.78 20.07 9.38
CA GLU A 254 -25.80 20.80 10.64
C GLU A 254 -24.70 21.87 10.68
N THR A 255 -23.49 21.50 10.25
CA THR A 255 -22.37 22.44 10.17
C THR A 255 -22.40 23.28 8.91
N SER A 256 -22.93 22.71 7.81
CA SER A 256 -23.00 23.35 6.49
C SER A 256 -21.68 24.01 6.05
N TYR A 257 -20.55 23.37 6.36
CA TYR A 257 -19.23 23.92 6.06
C TYR A 257 -18.95 24.05 4.57
N VAL A 258 -19.54 23.17 3.76
CA VAL A 258 -19.42 23.21 2.30
C VAL A 258 -20.83 23.21 1.71
N PRO A 259 -21.16 24.07 0.73
CA PRO A 259 -22.51 24.18 0.17
C PRO A 259 -22.76 23.06 -0.86
N ILE A 260 -22.60 21.81 -0.45
CA ILE A 260 -22.81 20.62 -1.30
C ILE A 260 -24.17 20.02 -0.97
N THR A 261 -24.95 19.78 -2.01
CA THR A 261 -26.25 19.13 -1.92
C THR A 261 -26.36 18.01 -2.95
N ARG A 262 -27.31 17.10 -2.76
CA ARG A 262 -27.61 16.02 -3.70
C ARG A 262 -27.74 16.55 -5.13
N GLY A 263 -27.12 15.87 -6.09
CA GLY A 263 -27.09 16.26 -7.51
C GLY A 263 -25.94 17.20 -7.88
N ASN A 264 -25.15 17.71 -6.91
CA ASN A 264 -23.99 18.50 -7.26
C ASN A 264 -22.83 17.66 -7.79
N SER A 265 -22.01 18.28 -8.64
CA SER A 265 -20.70 17.79 -9.04
C SER A 265 -19.66 18.11 -7.97
N VAL A 266 -18.74 17.16 -7.74
CA VAL A 266 -17.68 17.29 -6.76
C VAL A 266 -16.35 16.75 -7.27
N VAL A 267 -15.29 17.29 -6.70
CA VAL A 267 -13.91 16.79 -6.80
C VAL A 267 -13.57 16.11 -5.49
N LEU A 268 -13.01 14.91 -5.57
CA LEU A 268 -12.51 14.15 -4.42
C LEU A 268 -10.98 14.15 -4.42
N MET A 269 -10.37 14.46 -3.28
CA MET A 269 -8.95 14.26 -3.06
C MET A 269 -8.74 13.40 -1.81
N VAL A 270 -8.05 12.26 -1.97
CA VAL A 270 -7.58 11.40 -0.87
C VAL A 270 -6.09 11.65 -0.69
N ASN A 271 -5.75 12.30 0.39
CA ASN A 271 -4.42 12.80 0.68
C ASN A 271 -3.76 11.98 1.79
N GLY A 272 -2.61 11.36 1.52
CA GLY A 272 -1.78 10.69 2.52
C GLY A 272 -1.01 11.68 3.38
N LEU A 273 -0.91 11.40 4.69
CA LEU A 273 -0.22 12.27 5.65
C LEU A 273 1.29 11.95 5.80
N GLY A 274 1.85 11.11 4.92
CA GLY A 274 3.28 10.81 4.81
C GLY A 274 3.64 9.39 5.19
N GLY A 275 3.07 8.83 6.25
CA GLY A 275 3.33 7.47 6.72
C GLY A 275 2.34 6.40 6.22
N THR A 276 1.42 6.74 5.31
CA THR A 276 0.40 5.82 4.81
C THR A 276 0.77 5.31 3.41
N PRO A 277 0.84 3.97 3.20
CA PRO A 277 1.10 3.39 1.90
C PRO A 277 0.06 3.76 0.84
N LEU A 278 0.50 3.92 -0.41
CA LEU A 278 -0.41 4.22 -1.53
C LEU A 278 -1.55 3.20 -1.67
N MET A 279 -1.29 1.93 -1.35
CA MET A 279 -2.31 0.87 -1.36
C MET A 279 -3.49 1.23 -0.44
N GLU A 280 -3.24 1.72 0.77
CA GLU A 280 -4.28 2.09 1.73
C GLU A 280 -5.07 3.33 1.25
N LEU A 281 -4.37 4.31 0.66
CA LEU A 281 -5.03 5.47 0.06
C LEU A 281 -5.96 5.07 -1.10
N MET A 282 -5.54 4.13 -1.95
CA MET A 282 -6.37 3.61 -3.04
C MET A 282 -7.58 2.81 -2.51
N ILE A 283 -7.44 2.07 -1.40
CA ILE A 283 -8.57 1.42 -0.73
C ILE A 283 -9.57 2.48 -0.25
N ALA A 284 -9.11 3.53 0.42
CA ALA A 284 -9.99 4.62 0.87
C ALA A 284 -10.71 5.31 -0.29
N ALA A 285 -10.01 5.63 -1.39
CA ALA A 285 -10.60 6.20 -2.60
C ALA A 285 -11.64 5.27 -3.23
N GLY A 286 -11.32 3.96 -3.31
CA GLY A 286 -12.23 2.93 -3.83
C GLY A 286 -13.51 2.78 -3.00
N LYS A 287 -13.50 3.20 -1.73
CA LYS A 287 -14.68 3.24 -0.86
C LYS A 287 -15.40 4.60 -0.93
N ALA A 288 -14.66 5.70 -1.01
CA ALA A 288 -15.23 7.04 -1.03
C ALA A 288 -16.07 7.32 -2.29
N VAL A 289 -15.55 6.99 -3.48
CA VAL A 289 -16.24 7.28 -4.75
C VAL A 289 -17.65 6.65 -4.84
N PRO A 290 -17.83 5.33 -4.60
CA PRO A 290 -19.17 4.74 -4.63
C PRO A 290 -20.13 5.33 -3.59
N LYS A 291 -19.62 5.65 -2.39
CA LYS A 291 -20.46 6.25 -1.33
C LYS A 291 -20.95 7.63 -1.74
N LEU A 292 -20.06 8.49 -2.26
CA LEU A 292 -20.45 9.80 -2.78
C LEU A 292 -21.52 9.69 -3.88
N GLN A 293 -21.36 8.75 -4.81
CA GLN A 293 -22.29 8.57 -5.91
C GLN A 293 -23.62 7.94 -5.49
N LEU A 294 -23.58 6.85 -4.73
CA LEU A 294 -24.76 6.03 -4.47
C LEU A 294 -25.52 6.48 -3.20
N GLU A 295 -24.82 6.84 -2.13
CA GLU A 295 -25.43 7.22 -0.86
C GLU A 295 -25.75 8.72 -0.82
N PHE A 296 -24.78 9.57 -1.19
CA PHE A 296 -24.97 11.02 -1.17
C PHE A 296 -25.56 11.57 -2.47
N GLY A 297 -25.57 10.80 -3.57
CA GLY A 297 -26.11 11.19 -4.85
C GLY A 297 -25.39 12.36 -5.52
N LEU A 298 -24.05 12.36 -5.39
CA LEU A 298 -23.16 13.37 -5.96
C LEU A 298 -22.52 12.83 -7.25
N ALA A 299 -22.26 13.71 -8.22
CA ALA A 299 -21.44 13.40 -9.38
C ALA A 299 -19.96 13.62 -9.02
N VAL A 300 -19.16 12.56 -9.00
CA VAL A 300 -17.72 12.67 -8.77
C VAL A 300 -17.02 12.86 -10.10
N ASP A 301 -16.61 14.09 -10.40
CA ASP A 301 -16.04 14.42 -11.72
C ASP A 301 -14.51 14.27 -11.77
N ARG A 302 -13.80 14.46 -10.66
CA ARG A 302 -12.35 14.26 -10.55
C ARG A 302 -12.00 13.53 -9.27
N VAL A 303 -10.97 12.68 -9.35
CA VAL A 303 -10.43 11.95 -8.19
C VAL A 303 -8.92 12.08 -8.18
N TYR A 304 -8.39 12.65 -7.12
CA TYR A 304 -6.96 12.74 -6.85
C TYR A 304 -6.61 11.85 -5.67
N THR A 305 -5.59 11.00 -5.79
CA THR A 305 -5.14 10.12 -4.71
C THR A 305 -3.61 10.10 -4.66
N GLY A 306 -3.05 10.46 -3.52
CA GLY A 306 -1.60 10.56 -3.33
C GLY A 306 -1.24 11.35 -2.09
N SER A 307 0.01 11.81 -1.99
CA SER A 307 0.47 12.70 -0.93
C SER A 307 0.54 14.12 -1.49
N PHE A 308 -0.34 14.99 -1.04
CA PHE A 308 -0.46 16.39 -1.50
C PHE A 308 -0.04 17.39 -0.43
N MET A 309 -0.48 17.22 0.80
CA MET A 309 -0.07 17.96 1.98
C MET A 309 0.09 16.97 3.12
N THR A 310 1.33 16.71 3.52
CA THR A 310 1.67 15.70 4.51
C THR A 310 1.84 16.28 5.91
N SER A 311 2.20 15.43 6.85
CA SER A 311 2.60 15.78 8.20
C SER A 311 3.77 14.88 8.60
N LEU A 312 4.92 15.09 7.94
CA LEU A 312 6.12 14.26 8.10
C LEU A 312 5.81 12.76 7.86
N ASP A 313 5.94 11.93 8.90
CA ASP A 313 5.72 10.48 8.88
C ASP A 313 4.40 10.05 9.54
N MET A 314 3.43 10.94 9.66
CA MET A 314 2.12 10.63 10.24
C MET A 314 1.42 9.51 9.46
N ALA A 315 1.09 8.41 10.13
CA ALA A 315 0.28 7.35 9.56
C ALA A 315 -1.19 7.75 9.59
N GLY A 316 -1.71 8.18 8.47
CA GLY A 316 -3.08 8.67 8.32
C GLY A 316 -3.35 9.19 6.92
N PHE A 317 -4.58 9.62 6.70
CA PHE A 317 -4.99 10.28 5.46
C PHE A 317 -6.05 11.35 5.74
N SER A 318 -6.24 12.26 4.80
CA SER A 318 -7.38 13.17 4.80
C SER A 318 -8.18 13.03 3.50
N ILE A 319 -9.48 13.31 3.59
CA ILE A 319 -10.36 13.44 2.43
C ILE A 319 -10.73 14.91 2.30
N SER A 320 -10.54 15.47 1.10
CA SER A 320 -11.07 16.76 0.73
C SER A 320 -12.15 16.58 -0.33
N ILE A 321 -13.26 17.28 -0.18
CA ILE A 321 -14.35 17.34 -1.16
C ILE A 321 -14.56 18.80 -1.53
N MET A 322 -14.44 19.11 -2.83
CA MET A 322 -14.71 20.43 -3.38
C MET A 322 -15.96 20.38 -4.25
N LYS A 323 -16.93 21.24 -3.99
CA LYS A 323 -18.02 21.46 -4.92
C LYS A 323 -17.46 22.03 -6.21
N ALA A 324 -17.82 21.41 -7.34
CA ALA A 324 -17.32 21.81 -8.64
C ALA A 324 -18.47 22.26 -9.55
N ASP A 325 -18.17 23.21 -10.39
CA ASP A 325 -18.88 23.53 -11.60
C ASP A 325 -17.91 23.54 -12.77
N GLN A 326 -18.39 23.83 -13.95
CA GLN A 326 -17.59 23.81 -15.16
C GLN A 326 -16.35 24.73 -15.06
N SER A 327 -16.47 25.89 -14.43
CA SER A 327 -15.36 26.84 -14.25
C SER A 327 -14.25 26.27 -13.35
N ILE A 328 -14.62 25.63 -12.23
CA ILE A 328 -13.65 24.99 -11.33
C ILE A 328 -12.98 23.80 -12.03
N LEU A 329 -13.74 22.98 -12.76
CA LEU A 329 -13.17 21.83 -13.49
C LEU A 329 -12.18 22.28 -14.58
N GLU A 330 -12.50 23.34 -15.34
CA GLU A 330 -11.59 23.92 -16.31
C GLU A 330 -10.27 24.43 -15.70
N ARG A 331 -10.31 24.97 -14.45
CA ARG A 331 -9.10 25.36 -13.73
C ARG A 331 -8.30 24.16 -13.26
N LEU A 332 -8.95 23.12 -12.71
CA LEU A 332 -8.27 21.93 -12.24
C LEU A 332 -7.67 21.07 -13.37
N ASP A 333 -8.24 21.17 -14.58
CA ASP A 333 -7.73 20.51 -15.78
C ASP A 333 -6.72 21.36 -16.56
N ALA A 334 -6.47 22.59 -16.12
CA ALA A 334 -5.53 23.47 -16.80
C ALA A 334 -4.09 22.89 -16.75
N PRO A 335 -3.30 23.06 -17.81
CA PRO A 335 -1.94 22.56 -17.82
C PRO A 335 -1.07 23.28 -16.79
N THR A 336 -0.29 22.50 -16.03
CA THR A 336 0.68 23.04 -15.08
C THR A 336 2.03 22.32 -15.20
N LYS A 337 3.11 23.01 -14.83
CA LYS A 337 4.46 22.45 -14.68
C LYS A 337 4.87 22.30 -13.21
N ALA A 338 3.94 22.42 -12.29
CA ALA A 338 4.19 22.16 -10.88
C ALA A 338 4.52 20.67 -10.67
N PRO A 339 5.70 20.32 -10.15
CA PRO A 339 6.18 18.93 -10.18
C PRO A 339 5.34 17.95 -9.35
N SER A 340 4.61 18.43 -8.36
CA SER A 340 3.83 17.56 -7.47
C SER A 340 2.32 17.57 -7.73
N TRP A 341 1.86 18.29 -8.76
CA TRP A 341 0.47 18.21 -9.19
C TRP A 341 0.29 17.12 -10.23
N PRO A 342 -0.64 16.15 -10.04
CA PRO A 342 -0.84 15.06 -10.97
C PRO A 342 -1.58 15.56 -12.23
N VAL A 343 -0.85 15.73 -13.32
CA VAL A 343 -1.44 16.03 -14.62
C VAL A 343 -1.97 14.74 -15.24
N GLY A 344 -3.28 14.50 -15.15
CA GLY A 344 -3.93 13.38 -15.82
C GLY A 344 -4.13 13.65 -17.30
N THR A 345 -3.85 12.67 -18.16
CA THR A 345 -4.10 12.77 -19.60
C THR A 345 -5.60 12.85 -19.96
N ASP A 346 -6.45 12.32 -19.09
CA ASP A 346 -7.90 12.23 -19.30
C ASP A 346 -8.71 12.89 -18.15
N GLY A 347 -8.14 13.90 -17.48
CA GLY A 347 -8.82 14.72 -16.47
C GLY A 347 -9.19 13.97 -15.18
N ASN A 348 -8.49 12.89 -14.83
CA ASN A 348 -8.72 12.14 -13.58
C ASN A 348 -10.18 11.74 -13.31
N HIS A 349 -10.97 11.50 -14.36
CA HIS A 349 -12.34 11.03 -14.25
C HIS A 349 -12.40 9.62 -13.64
N PRO A 350 -13.35 9.33 -12.74
CA PRO A 350 -13.58 7.96 -12.32
C PRO A 350 -13.98 7.11 -13.54
N PRO A 351 -13.33 5.95 -13.79
CA PRO A 351 -13.64 5.12 -14.93
C PRO A 351 -15.05 4.54 -14.82
N ALA A 352 -15.66 4.26 -15.96
CA ALA A 352 -16.87 3.45 -16.00
C ALA A 352 -16.56 2.06 -15.42
N LYS A 353 -17.27 1.66 -14.36
CA LYS A 353 -17.04 0.41 -13.65
C LYS A 353 -17.70 -0.78 -14.34
N ILE A 354 -17.29 -1.07 -15.56
CA ILE A 354 -17.70 -2.27 -16.28
C ILE A 354 -16.58 -3.29 -16.07
N PRO A 355 -16.82 -4.37 -15.28
CA PRO A 355 -15.82 -5.42 -15.14
C PRO A 355 -15.49 -6.04 -16.49
N VAL A 356 -14.23 -6.13 -16.81
CA VAL A 356 -13.78 -6.89 -17.98
C VAL A 356 -13.97 -8.37 -17.67
N PRO A 357 -14.73 -9.14 -18.48
CA PRO A 357 -14.93 -10.56 -18.23
C PRO A 357 -13.61 -11.33 -18.28
N LEU A 358 -13.46 -12.31 -17.39
CA LEU A 358 -12.34 -13.23 -17.49
C LEU A 358 -12.38 -13.95 -18.86
N PRO A 359 -11.24 -14.02 -19.59
CA PRO A 359 -11.19 -14.80 -20.81
C PRO A 359 -11.56 -16.27 -20.50
N PRO A 360 -12.37 -16.92 -21.33
CA PRO A 360 -12.74 -18.30 -21.10
C PRO A 360 -11.49 -19.20 -21.15
N PHE A 361 -11.42 -20.16 -20.23
CA PHE A 361 -10.39 -21.18 -20.29
C PHE A 361 -10.49 -21.95 -21.61
N ARG A 362 -9.38 -22.08 -22.33
CA ARG A 362 -9.29 -23.02 -23.45
C ARG A 362 -9.21 -24.45 -22.87
N SER A 363 -10.35 -25.01 -22.48
CA SER A 363 -10.44 -26.42 -22.09
C SER A 363 -10.39 -27.27 -23.34
N THR A 364 -9.39 -28.10 -23.46
CA THR A 364 -9.28 -29.11 -24.54
C THR A 364 -10.07 -30.38 -24.24
N LYS A 365 -10.73 -30.48 -23.09
CA LYS A 365 -11.60 -31.63 -22.73
C LYS A 365 -12.83 -31.11 -21.99
N SER A 366 -14.00 -31.69 -22.31
CA SER A 366 -15.21 -31.55 -21.49
C SER A 366 -14.86 -32.02 -20.07
N LYS A 367 -15.00 -31.12 -19.08
CA LYS A 367 -14.99 -31.55 -17.68
C LYS A 367 -16.26 -32.39 -17.48
N GLU A 368 -16.13 -33.72 -17.57
CA GLU A 368 -17.00 -34.54 -16.74
C GLU A 368 -16.75 -34.08 -15.31
N SER A 369 -17.81 -33.67 -14.62
CA SER A 369 -17.69 -33.19 -13.26
C SER A 369 -17.12 -34.30 -12.39
N LEU A 370 -15.84 -34.20 -12.03
CA LEU A 370 -15.24 -35.12 -11.07
C LEU A 370 -16.02 -35.00 -9.77
N SER A 371 -16.50 -36.11 -9.26
CA SER A 371 -17.24 -36.18 -8.01
C SER A 371 -16.59 -37.20 -7.09
N ARG A 372 -16.68 -36.94 -5.81
CA ARG A 372 -16.25 -37.92 -4.80
C ARG A 372 -17.05 -39.22 -4.98
N PRO A 373 -16.41 -40.39 -4.99
CA PRO A 373 -17.08 -41.67 -5.05
C PRO A 373 -17.99 -41.89 -3.83
N GLN A 374 -19.14 -42.51 -4.03
CA GLN A 374 -20.04 -42.87 -2.93
C GLN A 374 -19.42 -43.93 -2.01
N GLU A 375 -18.70 -44.92 -2.62
CA GLU A 375 -17.95 -45.94 -1.90
C GLU A 375 -16.47 -45.87 -2.28
N LEU A 376 -15.61 -45.88 -1.28
CA LEU A 376 -14.16 -45.86 -1.47
C LEU A 376 -13.63 -47.27 -1.55
N SER A 377 -12.77 -47.51 -2.54
CA SER A 377 -11.92 -48.68 -2.59
C SER A 377 -10.95 -48.73 -1.42
N GLN A 378 -10.27 -49.83 -1.18
CA GLN A 378 -9.24 -49.92 -0.16
C GLN A 378 -8.13 -48.87 -0.41
N GLN A 379 -7.66 -48.75 -1.64
CA GLN A 379 -6.68 -47.73 -2.01
C GLN A 379 -7.24 -46.31 -1.82
N GLY A 380 -8.52 -46.07 -2.13
CA GLY A 380 -9.18 -44.79 -1.92
C GLY A 380 -9.25 -44.40 -0.44
N ARG A 381 -9.52 -45.34 0.46
CA ARG A 381 -9.50 -45.08 1.92
C ARG A 381 -8.10 -44.75 2.45
N ILE A 382 -7.09 -45.49 1.96
CA ILE A 382 -5.69 -45.22 2.35
C ILE A 382 -5.26 -43.84 1.84
N LEU A 383 -5.61 -43.49 0.61
CA LEU A 383 -5.30 -42.19 0.01
C LEU A 383 -6.00 -41.03 0.76
N GLU A 384 -7.28 -41.22 1.10
CA GLU A 384 -8.01 -40.24 1.91
C GLU A 384 -7.34 -39.99 3.27
N ALA A 385 -7.01 -41.05 3.99
CA ALA A 385 -6.36 -40.95 5.30
C ALA A 385 -4.98 -40.27 5.21
N ALA A 386 -4.21 -40.59 4.15
CA ALA A 386 -2.90 -39.97 3.93
C ALA A 386 -3.03 -38.45 3.64
N ILE A 387 -3.98 -38.04 2.81
CA ILE A 387 -4.24 -36.63 2.49
C ILE A 387 -4.72 -35.90 3.74
N GLU A 388 -5.65 -36.47 4.50
CA GLU A 388 -6.18 -35.87 5.72
C GLU A 388 -5.09 -35.65 6.78
N ALA A 389 -4.24 -36.65 7.01
CA ALA A 389 -3.13 -36.55 7.95
C ALA A 389 -2.10 -35.49 7.51
N ALA A 390 -1.73 -35.49 6.22
CA ALA A 390 -0.79 -34.55 5.65
C ALA A 390 -1.31 -33.09 5.75
N ALA A 391 -2.57 -32.84 5.41
CA ALA A 391 -3.16 -31.52 5.47
C ALA A 391 -3.32 -31.04 6.93
N THR A 392 -3.75 -31.93 7.83
CA THR A 392 -3.95 -31.60 9.26
C THR A 392 -2.64 -31.20 9.94
N VAL A 393 -1.54 -31.91 9.68
CA VAL A 393 -0.24 -31.53 10.28
C VAL A 393 0.27 -30.20 9.76
N VAL A 394 0.09 -29.90 8.48
CA VAL A 394 0.47 -28.59 7.90
C VAL A 394 -0.33 -27.45 8.55
N ILE A 395 -1.63 -27.64 8.77
CA ILE A 395 -2.47 -26.66 9.46
C ILE A 395 -1.96 -26.43 10.89
N SER A 396 -1.61 -27.50 11.61
CA SER A 396 -1.11 -27.39 13.01
C SER A 396 0.24 -26.67 13.11
N LEU A 397 1.04 -26.69 12.06
CA LEU A 397 2.38 -26.06 12.02
C LEU A 397 2.35 -24.58 11.57
N LYS A 398 1.18 -24.01 11.30
CA LYS A 398 1.04 -22.65 10.76
C LYS A 398 1.92 -21.63 11.48
N ASP A 399 1.81 -21.56 12.80
CA ASP A 399 2.49 -20.52 13.58
C ASP A 399 4.01 -20.74 13.64
N SER A 400 4.46 -21.99 13.77
CA SER A 400 5.88 -22.32 13.72
C SER A 400 6.51 -22.03 12.37
N LEU A 401 5.82 -22.34 11.27
CA LEU A 401 6.27 -22.03 9.92
C LEU A 401 6.36 -20.53 9.67
N ASN A 402 5.39 -19.75 10.16
CA ASN A 402 5.43 -18.29 10.08
C ASN A 402 6.57 -17.71 10.94
N GLU A 403 6.81 -18.25 12.15
CA GLU A 403 7.91 -17.82 13.00
C GLU A 403 9.27 -18.06 12.36
N TRP A 404 9.51 -19.26 11.80
CA TRP A 404 10.75 -19.56 11.11
C TRP A 404 10.92 -18.70 9.86
N ASP A 405 9.86 -18.55 9.07
CA ASP A 405 9.88 -17.74 7.86
C ASP A 405 10.07 -16.25 8.16
N GLY A 406 9.51 -15.74 9.25
CA GLY A 406 9.72 -14.36 9.68
C GLY A 406 11.17 -14.03 10.04
N LYS A 407 12.00 -15.04 10.31
CA LYS A 407 13.45 -14.88 10.55
C LYS A 407 14.28 -14.91 9.26
N VAL A 408 13.79 -15.61 8.22
CA VAL A 408 14.57 -15.88 7.00
C VAL A 408 13.86 -15.48 5.70
N GLY A 409 12.64 -14.96 5.78
CA GLY A 409 11.80 -14.57 4.66
C GLY A 409 10.84 -13.44 5.03
N ASP A 410 9.59 -13.52 4.58
CA ASP A 410 8.55 -12.51 4.78
C ASP A 410 7.46 -12.90 5.81
N GLY A 411 7.59 -14.07 6.44
CA GLY A 411 6.76 -14.50 7.57
C GLY A 411 5.38 -15.05 7.20
N ASP A 412 5.13 -15.39 5.94
CA ASP A 412 3.81 -15.84 5.47
C ASP A 412 3.71 -17.30 5.06
N CYS A 413 4.81 -18.07 5.14
CA CYS A 413 4.89 -19.46 4.71
C CYS A 413 3.80 -20.31 5.37
N GLY A 414 3.66 -20.26 6.69
CA GLY A 414 2.66 -21.04 7.43
C GLY A 414 1.22 -20.66 7.06
N SER A 415 0.95 -19.37 6.88
CA SER A 415 -0.38 -18.89 6.46
C SER A 415 -0.74 -19.35 5.06
N THR A 416 0.22 -19.32 4.14
CA THR A 416 0.05 -19.78 2.76
C THR A 416 -0.16 -21.29 2.69
N MET A 417 0.63 -22.08 3.41
CA MET A 417 0.50 -23.54 3.49
C MET A 417 -0.83 -23.95 4.14
N CYS A 418 -1.23 -23.27 5.21
CA CYS A 418 -2.50 -23.52 5.91
C CYS A 418 -3.70 -23.29 4.99
N ARG A 419 -3.73 -22.20 4.20
CA ARG A 419 -4.82 -21.98 3.22
C ARG A 419 -4.94 -23.13 2.23
N GLY A 420 -3.81 -23.60 1.69
CA GLY A 420 -3.78 -24.75 0.77
C GLY A 420 -4.31 -26.03 1.42
N ALA A 421 -3.80 -26.36 2.60
CA ALA A 421 -4.19 -27.56 3.34
C ALA A 421 -5.68 -27.55 3.74
N THR A 422 -6.20 -26.43 4.20
CA THR A 422 -7.64 -26.28 4.52
C THR A 422 -8.51 -26.52 3.29
N THR A 423 -8.14 -25.89 2.16
CA THR A 423 -8.89 -26.07 0.90
C THR A 423 -8.82 -27.51 0.38
N ILE A 424 -7.69 -28.20 0.53
CA ILE A 424 -7.57 -29.63 0.15
C ILE A 424 -8.57 -30.45 0.97
N LEU A 425 -8.69 -30.23 2.28
CA LEU A 425 -9.64 -30.95 3.14
C LEU A 425 -11.11 -30.67 2.78
N GLU A 426 -11.43 -29.45 2.43
CA GLU A 426 -12.78 -29.05 1.99
C GLU A 426 -13.12 -29.71 0.64
N ASP A 427 -12.25 -29.55 -0.34
CA ASP A 427 -12.44 -30.07 -1.69
C ASP A 427 -12.46 -31.60 -1.74
N MET A 428 -11.64 -32.26 -0.93
CA MET A 428 -11.61 -33.73 -0.82
C MET A 428 -12.97 -34.30 -0.44
N LYS A 429 -13.70 -33.64 0.43
CA LYS A 429 -15.05 -34.06 0.85
C LYS A 429 -16.08 -33.92 -0.26
N MET A 430 -15.85 -33.05 -1.22
CA MET A 430 -16.83 -32.66 -2.24
C MET A 430 -16.60 -33.34 -3.60
N TYR A 431 -15.37 -33.36 -4.09
CA TYR A 431 -15.13 -33.72 -5.50
C TYR A 431 -13.85 -34.48 -5.81
N TYR A 432 -13.00 -34.85 -4.84
CA TYR A 432 -11.82 -35.65 -5.19
C TYR A 432 -12.21 -37.09 -5.59
N PRO A 433 -11.77 -37.55 -6.75
CA PRO A 433 -12.06 -38.91 -7.22
C PRO A 433 -11.13 -39.93 -6.56
N LEU A 434 -11.24 -40.10 -5.25
CA LEU A 434 -10.31 -40.84 -4.39
C LEU A 434 -10.01 -42.29 -4.83
N ASN A 435 -10.85 -42.89 -5.67
CA ASN A 435 -10.58 -44.21 -6.28
C ASN A 435 -9.67 -44.14 -7.51
N ASP A 436 -9.38 -42.94 -8.02
CA ASP A 436 -8.38 -42.66 -9.05
C ASP A 436 -7.26 -41.78 -8.45
N ALA A 437 -6.13 -42.40 -8.13
CA ALA A 437 -5.02 -41.71 -7.47
C ALA A 437 -4.41 -40.61 -8.35
N ALA A 438 -4.30 -40.85 -9.66
CA ALA A 438 -3.76 -39.86 -10.59
C ALA A 438 -4.64 -38.59 -10.64
N GLU A 439 -5.96 -38.75 -10.86
CA GLU A 439 -6.86 -37.61 -10.90
C GLU A 439 -6.99 -36.94 -9.52
N THR A 440 -6.91 -37.69 -8.42
CA THR A 440 -6.86 -37.12 -7.07
C THR A 440 -5.66 -36.18 -6.87
N VAL A 441 -4.47 -36.60 -7.29
CA VAL A 441 -3.26 -35.75 -7.22
C VAL A 441 -3.38 -34.53 -8.12
N ASN A 442 -4.01 -34.66 -9.29
CA ASN A 442 -4.31 -33.53 -10.17
C ASN A 442 -5.25 -32.51 -9.52
N GLU A 443 -6.28 -32.99 -8.80
CA GLU A 443 -7.22 -32.10 -8.09
C GLU A 443 -6.58 -31.45 -6.86
N ILE A 444 -5.70 -32.13 -6.13
CA ILE A 444 -4.88 -31.52 -5.08
C ILE A 444 -4.08 -30.33 -5.67
N GLY A 445 -3.38 -30.55 -6.79
CA GLY A 445 -2.65 -29.48 -7.48
C GLY A 445 -3.56 -28.34 -7.94
N SER A 446 -4.79 -28.64 -8.36
CA SER A 446 -5.80 -27.64 -8.76
C SER A 446 -6.28 -26.80 -7.57
N SER A 447 -6.53 -27.42 -6.41
CA SER A 447 -6.90 -26.75 -5.16
C SER A 447 -5.79 -25.82 -4.67
N ILE A 448 -4.54 -26.31 -4.64
CA ILE A 448 -3.35 -25.53 -4.30
C ILE A 448 -3.23 -24.31 -5.21
N ARG A 449 -3.29 -24.50 -6.53
CA ARG A 449 -3.16 -23.42 -7.50
C ARG A 449 -4.23 -22.32 -7.35
N ARG A 450 -5.42 -22.69 -6.89
CA ARG A 450 -6.53 -21.76 -6.72
C ARG A 450 -6.33 -20.82 -5.54
N VAL A 451 -5.74 -21.28 -4.43
CA VAL A 451 -5.73 -20.55 -3.15
C VAL A 451 -4.34 -20.21 -2.62
N MET A 452 -3.32 -20.98 -2.99
CA MET A 452 -1.94 -20.69 -2.61
C MET A 452 -1.29 -19.78 -3.65
N GLY A 453 -0.93 -18.58 -3.23
CA GLY A 453 -0.12 -17.68 -4.05
C GLY A 453 1.39 -17.90 -3.85
N GLY A 454 2.17 -17.04 -4.51
CA GLY A 454 3.61 -16.98 -4.33
C GLY A 454 4.37 -18.23 -4.81
N THR A 455 5.60 -18.35 -4.33
CA THR A 455 6.53 -19.43 -4.73
C THR A 455 6.03 -20.80 -4.27
N SER A 456 5.53 -20.92 -3.05
CA SER A 456 5.04 -22.20 -2.50
C SER A 456 3.88 -22.75 -3.33
N GLY A 457 2.90 -21.92 -3.69
CA GLY A 457 1.75 -22.36 -4.49
C GLY A 457 2.14 -22.92 -5.86
N ILE A 458 3.05 -22.27 -6.57
CA ILE A 458 3.47 -22.73 -7.88
C ILE A 458 4.36 -23.97 -7.80
N ILE A 459 5.24 -24.07 -6.80
CA ILE A 459 6.11 -25.24 -6.60
C ILE A 459 5.27 -26.50 -6.33
N TYR A 460 4.32 -26.44 -5.38
CA TYR A 460 3.44 -27.56 -5.09
C TYR A 460 2.49 -27.89 -6.24
N SER A 461 2.05 -26.89 -7.02
CA SER A 461 1.28 -27.14 -8.25
C SER A 461 2.09 -27.89 -9.31
N LEU A 462 3.37 -27.53 -9.50
CA LEU A 462 4.30 -28.24 -10.37
C LEU A 462 4.55 -29.66 -9.88
N PHE A 463 4.77 -29.84 -8.58
CA PHE A 463 4.96 -31.13 -7.92
C PHE A 463 3.78 -32.07 -8.21
N CYS A 464 2.56 -31.63 -7.91
CA CYS A 464 1.36 -32.43 -8.17
C CYS A 464 1.15 -32.70 -9.68
N LYS A 465 1.47 -31.73 -10.55
CA LYS A 465 1.28 -31.92 -11.99
C LYS A 465 2.24 -32.92 -12.59
N ALA A 466 3.49 -32.98 -12.10
CA ALA A 466 4.46 -33.98 -12.52
C ALA A 466 4.08 -35.36 -11.98
N ALA A 467 3.66 -35.47 -10.72
CA ALA A 467 3.15 -36.74 -10.18
C ALA A 467 1.94 -37.25 -10.96
N TYR A 468 0.98 -36.37 -11.26
CA TYR A 468 -0.17 -36.75 -12.11
C TYR A 468 0.24 -37.30 -13.45
N ALA A 469 1.17 -36.62 -14.13
CA ALA A 469 1.62 -37.06 -15.46
C ALA A 469 2.27 -38.45 -15.42
N GLU A 470 3.09 -38.73 -14.40
CA GLU A 470 3.74 -40.03 -14.22
C GLU A 470 2.73 -41.14 -13.90
N LEU A 471 1.85 -40.91 -12.91
CA LEU A 471 0.81 -41.88 -12.53
C LEU A 471 -0.16 -42.18 -13.69
N LYS A 472 -0.44 -41.18 -14.53
CA LYS A 472 -1.33 -41.35 -15.68
C LYS A 472 -0.68 -42.08 -16.84
N ALA A 473 0.64 -41.96 -17.00
CA ALA A 473 1.40 -42.61 -18.09
C ALA A 473 1.43 -44.14 -17.94
N ASN A 474 1.38 -44.66 -16.72
CA ASN A 474 1.43 -46.09 -16.44
C ASN A 474 0.19 -46.86 -16.90
N GLY A 475 -0.96 -46.20 -17.10
CA GLY A 475 -2.16 -46.77 -17.72
C GLY A 475 -2.80 -47.98 -16.98
N GLN A 476 -2.31 -48.30 -15.79
CA GLN A 476 -2.80 -49.42 -14.98
C GLN A 476 -3.94 -48.98 -14.08
N PRO A 477 -4.96 -49.83 -13.84
CA PRO A 477 -6.08 -49.49 -12.95
C PRO A 477 -5.69 -49.42 -11.47
N GLU A 478 -4.61 -50.08 -11.09
CA GLU A 478 -4.07 -50.07 -9.71
C GLU A 478 -2.68 -49.44 -9.68
N ILE A 479 -2.48 -48.46 -8.81
CA ILE A 479 -1.20 -47.78 -8.61
C ILE A 479 -0.37 -48.59 -7.61
N THR A 480 0.83 -49.00 -8.02
CA THR A 480 1.75 -49.77 -7.18
C THR A 480 2.65 -48.86 -6.34
N PRO A 481 3.30 -49.41 -5.28
CA PRO A 481 4.31 -48.64 -4.51
C PRO A 481 5.47 -48.13 -5.39
N LYS A 482 5.83 -48.83 -6.42
CA LYS A 482 6.86 -48.41 -7.39
C LYS A 482 6.38 -47.19 -8.19
N ASP A 483 5.13 -47.17 -8.63
CA ASP A 483 4.56 -46.04 -9.37
C ASP A 483 4.55 -44.77 -8.52
N TRP A 484 4.25 -44.87 -7.21
CA TRP A 484 4.37 -43.76 -6.29
C TRP A 484 5.81 -43.26 -6.09
N SER A 485 6.79 -44.18 -6.08
CA SER A 485 8.21 -43.83 -6.02
C SER A 485 8.66 -43.05 -7.26
N GLU A 486 8.27 -43.51 -8.46
CA GLU A 486 8.57 -42.79 -9.71
C GLU A 486 7.84 -41.46 -9.81
N ALA A 487 6.59 -41.39 -9.34
CA ALA A 487 5.85 -40.12 -9.27
C ALA A 487 6.53 -39.09 -8.34
N LEU A 488 7.04 -39.51 -7.19
CA LEU A 488 7.81 -38.66 -6.29
C LEU A 488 9.08 -38.13 -6.96
N LYS A 489 9.80 -39.03 -7.65
CA LYS A 489 11.04 -38.69 -8.39
C LYS A 489 10.77 -37.70 -9.52
N SER A 490 9.72 -37.94 -10.32
CA SER A 490 9.27 -37.03 -11.39
C SER A 490 8.85 -35.65 -10.83
N SER A 491 8.19 -35.61 -9.67
CA SER A 491 7.83 -34.37 -8.98
C SER A 491 9.04 -33.55 -8.52
N ILE A 492 10.03 -34.23 -7.92
CA ILE A 492 11.30 -33.61 -7.49
C ILE A 492 12.04 -33.06 -8.72
N SER A 493 12.14 -33.85 -9.79
CA SER A 493 12.78 -33.43 -11.04
C SER A 493 12.11 -32.20 -11.68
N ALA A 494 10.78 -32.12 -11.63
CA ALA A 494 10.07 -30.95 -12.13
C ALA A 494 10.35 -29.70 -11.30
N VAL A 495 10.37 -29.83 -9.97
CA VAL A 495 10.71 -28.71 -9.08
C VAL A 495 12.17 -28.26 -9.28
N ASP A 496 13.11 -29.19 -9.39
CA ASP A 496 14.51 -28.88 -9.70
C ASP A 496 14.63 -28.16 -11.06
N LYS A 497 14.04 -28.72 -12.10
CA LYS A 497 14.11 -28.17 -13.47
C LYS A 497 13.60 -26.74 -13.58
N TYR A 498 12.46 -26.43 -12.97
CA TYR A 498 11.83 -25.10 -13.08
C TYR A 498 12.21 -24.16 -11.95
N GLY A 499 12.52 -24.68 -10.76
CA GLY A 499 12.94 -23.89 -9.61
C GLY A 499 14.45 -23.62 -9.56
N GLY A 500 15.24 -24.44 -10.26
CA GLY A 500 16.70 -24.32 -10.31
C GLY A 500 17.42 -24.70 -9.01
N ALA A 501 16.69 -25.28 -8.04
CA ALA A 501 17.24 -25.67 -6.74
C ALA A 501 17.42 -27.19 -6.67
N THR A 502 18.53 -27.66 -6.09
CA THR A 502 18.82 -29.07 -5.88
C THR A 502 19.20 -29.35 -4.42
N ALA A 503 19.70 -30.54 -4.11
CA ALA A 503 20.14 -30.90 -2.76
C ALA A 503 21.24 -29.96 -2.27
N GLY A 504 21.15 -29.53 -1.02
CA GLY A 504 22.09 -28.60 -0.38
C GLY A 504 21.75 -27.12 -0.56
N TYR A 505 20.65 -26.77 -1.26
CA TYR A 505 20.25 -25.37 -1.52
C TYR A 505 19.38 -24.79 -0.41
N ARG A 506 19.09 -25.55 0.63
CA ARG A 506 18.26 -25.15 1.77
C ARG A 506 16.82 -24.87 1.32
N THR A 507 16.15 -25.91 0.80
CA THR A 507 14.78 -25.86 0.29
C THR A 507 14.01 -27.13 0.66
N MET A 508 12.73 -27.22 0.31
CA MET A 508 11.93 -28.45 0.45
C MET A 508 12.57 -29.68 -0.21
N LEU A 509 13.44 -29.49 -1.20
CA LEU A 509 14.14 -30.59 -1.87
C LEU A 509 15.16 -31.29 -0.97
N ASP A 510 15.67 -30.61 0.04
CA ASP A 510 16.57 -31.21 1.04
C ASP A 510 15.85 -32.20 1.95
N ALA A 511 14.53 -32.11 2.07
CA ALA A 511 13.69 -33.13 2.69
C ALA A 511 13.33 -34.25 1.70
N LEU A 512 12.87 -33.89 0.50
CA LEU A 512 12.26 -34.85 -0.43
C LEU A 512 13.26 -35.67 -1.24
N ILE A 513 14.45 -35.15 -1.57
CA ILE A 513 15.49 -35.91 -2.30
C ILE A 513 16.00 -37.10 -1.47
N PRO A 514 16.38 -36.95 -0.19
CA PRO A 514 16.75 -38.09 0.64
C PRO A 514 15.61 -39.10 0.79
N ALA A 515 14.37 -38.62 0.98
CA ALA A 515 13.20 -39.48 1.05
C ALA A 515 13.02 -40.33 -0.21
N SER A 516 13.07 -39.70 -1.39
CA SER A 516 12.94 -40.40 -2.68
C SER A 516 14.01 -41.47 -2.88
N LYS A 517 15.26 -41.15 -2.53
CA LYS A 517 16.38 -42.12 -2.62
C LYS A 517 16.19 -43.33 -1.73
N VAL A 518 15.80 -43.11 -0.46
CA VAL A 518 15.56 -44.19 0.50
C VAL A 518 14.36 -45.04 0.05
N LEU A 519 13.28 -44.43 -0.43
CA LEU A 519 12.12 -45.15 -0.93
C LEU A 519 12.48 -46.06 -2.13
N GLU A 520 13.17 -45.52 -3.13
CA GLU A 520 13.62 -46.23 -4.30
C GLU A 520 14.55 -47.41 -3.94
N GLU A 521 15.54 -47.16 -3.07
CA GLU A 521 16.50 -48.17 -2.60
C GLU A 521 15.77 -49.31 -1.87
N LYS A 522 14.92 -48.98 -0.91
CA LYS A 522 14.24 -50.01 -0.10
C LYS A 522 13.27 -50.84 -0.91
N LEU A 523 12.51 -50.23 -1.81
CA LEU A 523 11.64 -50.97 -2.74
C LEU A 523 12.44 -51.87 -3.71
N SER A 524 13.63 -51.42 -4.15
CA SER A 524 14.47 -52.19 -5.07
C SER A 524 15.05 -53.49 -4.47
N VAL A 525 15.29 -53.47 -3.15
CA VAL A 525 15.78 -54.67 -2.43
C VAL A 525 14.64 -55.57 -1.90
N GLY A 526 13.38 -55.23 -2.19
CA GLY A 526 12.21 -56.04 -1.83
C GLY A 526 11.73 -55.83 -0.38
N GLU A 527 12.09 -54.71 0.26
CA GLU A 527 11.53 -54.33 1.56
C GLU A 527 10.01 -54.20 1.47
N ASP A 528 9.32 -54.46 2.57
CA ASP A 528 7.89 -54.21 2.66
C ASP A 528 7.57 -52.73 2.31
N PRO A 529 6.63 -52.46 1.39
CA PRO A 529 6.37 -51.11 0.89
C PRO A 529 6.00 -50.10 1.98
N ILE A 530 5.33 -50.52 3.03
CA ILE A 530 4.92 -49.66 4.16
C ILE A 530 6.14 -49.29 4.99
N SER A 531 6.98 -50.31 5.28
CA SER A 531 8.25 -50.10 5.97
C SER A 531 9.18 -49.20 5.17
N ALA A 532 9.27 -49.40 3.85
CA ALA A 532 10.05 -48.55 2.94
C ALA A 532 9.58 -47.09 2.97
N PHE A 533 8.26 -46.86 2.98
CA PHE A 533 7.69 -45.49 3.06
C PHE A 533 7.98 -44.84 4.40
N VAL A 534 7.86 -45.55 5.54
CA VAL A 534 8.20 -45.02 6.85
C VAL A 534 9.69 -44.67 6.94
N LEU A 535 10.59 -45.51 6.49
CA LEU A 535 12.02 -45.25 6.45
C LEU A 535 12.37 -44.03 5.56
N SER A 536 11.67 -43.88 4.45
CA SER A 536 11.83 -42.70 3.60
C SER A 536 11.33 -41.39 4.28
N ALA A 537 10.29 -41.48 5.11
CA ALA A 537 9.80 -40.35 5.89
C ALA A 537 10.78 -39.93 7.01
N GLU A 538 11.47 -40.89 7.60
CA GLU A 538 12.57 -40.58 8.54
C GLU A 538 13.70 -39.84 7.83
N ALA A 539 14.05 -40.25 6.61
CA ALA A 539 15.04 -39.55 5.78
C ALA A 539 14.60 -38.13 5.40
N ALA A 540 13.29 -37.95 5.12
CA ALA A 540 12.75 -36.60 4.89
C ALA A 540 12.92 -35.69 6.10
N THR A 541 12.62 -36.20 7.29
CA THR A 541 12.75 -35.46 8.57
C THR A 541 14.21 -35.08 8.83
N ALA A 542 15.12 -36.04 8.72
CA ALA A 542 16.55 -35.79 8.89
C ALA A 542 17.09 -34.78 7.87
N GLY A 543 16.64 -34.85 6.62
CA GLY A 543 16.97 -33.90 5.58
C GLY A 543 16.50 -32.49 5.89
N ALA A 544 15.26 -32.32 6.33
CA ALA A 544 14.71 -31.04 6.72
C ALA A 544 15.46 -30.41 7.92
N GLU A 545 15.74 -31.20 8.95
CA GLU A 545 16.50 -30.75 10.12
C GLU A 545 17.94 -30.34 9.76
N SER A 546 18.54 -30.99 8.77
CA SER A 546 19.90 -30.67 8.32
C SER A 546 20.01 -29.29 7.65
N THR A 547 18.89 -28.69 7.19
CA THR A 547 18.86 -27.37 6.58
C THR A 547 19.34 -26.25 7.50
N ILE A 548 19.28 -26.43 8.80
CA ILE A 548 19.83 -25.51 9.79
C ILE A 548 21.36 -25.26 9.60
N LYS A 549 22.07 -26.25 9.03
CA LYS A 549 23.51 -26.18 8.80
C LYS A 549 23.87 -25.78 7.37
N MET A 550 22.87 -25.52 6.53
CA MET A 550 23.07 -25.22 5.11
C MET A 550 23.05 -23.72 4.85
N GLN A 551 23.87 -23.28 3.90
CA GLN A 551 23.73 -21.98 3.28
C GLN A 551 22.53 -21.96 2.35
N ALA A 552 21.72 -20.92 2.41
CA ALA A 552 20.63 -20.74 1.48
C ALA A 552 21.17 -20.28 0.11
N GLN A 553 20.77 -20.99 -0.94
CA GLN A 553 21.14 -20.68 -2.33
C GLN A 553 19.92 -20.40 -3.20
N ALA A 554 18.71 -20.51 -2.65
CA ALA A 554 17.46 -20.28 -3.35
C ALA A 554 16.46 -19.53 -2.46
N GLY A 555 15.52 -18.83 -3.10
CA GLY A 555 14.48 -18.08 -2.41
C GLY A 555 15.00 -16.84 -1.66
N ARG A 556 14.12 -16.23 -0.86
CA ARG A 556 14.46 -15.00 -0.09
C ARG A 556 15.53 -15.22 0.97
N SER A 557 15.61 -16.40 1.54
CA SER A 557 16.62 -16.76 2.52
C SER A 557 18.05 -16.68 1.99
N SER A 558 18.27 -16.69 0.66
CA SER A 558 19.59 -16.48 0.06
C SER A 558 20.17 -15.07 0.28
N TYR A 559 19.36 -14.11 0.70
CA TYR A 559 19.78 -12.75 1.05
C TYR A 559 20.01 -12.54 2.55
N VAL A 560 19.84 -13.58 3.37
CA VAL A 560 19.95 -13.53 4.84
C VAL A 560 21.35 -13.92 5.29
N TYR A 561 21.87 -13.23 6.30
CA TYR A 561 23.19 -13.53 6.87
C TYR A 561 23.25 -14.93 7.47
N VAL A 562 24.42 -15.56 7.34
CA VAL A 562 24.66 -16.96 7.75
C VAL A 562 24.37 -17.21 9.23
N GLU A 563 24.65 -16.23 10.08
CA GLU A 563 24.41 -16.31 11.53
C GLU A 563 22.92 -16.48 11.88
N ILE A 564 22.04 -15.85 11.12
CA ILE A 564 20.57 -15.99 11.29
C ILE A 564 20.12 -17.36 10.78
N LEU A 565 20.64 -17.78 9.63
CA LEU A 565 20.32 -19.09 9.04
C LEU A 565 20.72 -20.24 9.96
N ALA A 566 21.84 -20.13 10.66
CA ALA A 566 22.38 -21.18 11.55
C ALA A 566 21.49 -21.49 12.78
N SER A 567 20.50 -20.70 13.05
CA SER A 567 19.57 -20.88 14.19
C SER A 567 18.14 -21.29 13.78
N THR A 568 17.86 -21.39 12.48
CA THR A 568 16.50 -21.57 12.00
C THR A 568 16.49 -22.60 10.86
N PRO A 569 15.64 -23.65 10.89
CA PRO A 569 15.50 -24.57 9.76
C PRO A 569 14.79 -23.89 8.57
N ASP A 570 14.90 -24.48 7.39
CA ASP A 570 14.10 -24.00 6.25
C ASP A 570 12.61 -24.32 6.44
N PRO A 571 11.72 -23.30 6.42
CA PRO A 571 10.28 -23.54 6.65
C PRO A 571 9.67 -24.47 5.60
N GLY A 572 10.09 -24.35 4.34
CA GLY A 572 9.61 -25.20 3.25
C GLY A 572 10.04 -26.66 3.39
N ALA A 573 11.27 -26.91 3.82
CA ALA A 573 11.76 -28.26 4.11
C ALA A 573 11.02 -28.89 5.30
N MET A 574 10.81 -28.13 6.37
CA MET A 574 10.07 -28.59 7.54
C MET A 574 8.61 -28.93 7.22
N ALA A 575 7.95 -28.08 6.43
CA ALA A 575 6.60 -28.38 5.94
C ALA A 575 6.56 -29.63 5.07
N ALA A 576 7.53 -29.80 4.16
CA ALA A 576 7.62 -30.96 3.29
C ALA A 576 7.84 -32.27 4.08
N ALA A 577 8.76 -32.27 5.01
CA ALA A 577 9.00 -33.42 5.89
C ALA A 577 7.76 -33.76 6.74
N ALA A 578 7.07 -32.74 7.25
CA ALA A 578 5.89 -32.94 8.10
C ALA A 578 4.73 -33.61 7.35
N TRP A 579 4.33 -33.08 6.18
CA TRP A 579 3.22 -33.69 5.43
C TRP A 579 3.59 -35.10 4.91
N TYR A 580 4.84 -35.29 4.47
CA TYR A 580 5.31 -36.58 4.00
C TYR A 580 5.32 -37.64 5.11
N SER A 581 5.80 -37.28 6.31
CA SER A 581 5.83 -38.17 7.47
C SER A 581 4.43 -38.48 8.02
N ALA A 582 3.52 -37.49 7.98
CA ALA A 582 2.13 -37.72 8.40
C ALA A 582 1.42 -38.67 7.43
N ALA A 583 1.61 -38.51 6.13
CA ALA A 583 1.08 -39.43 5.12
C ALA A 583 1.61 -40.86 5.33
N ALA A 584 2.92 -41.05 5.56
CA ALA A 584 3.51 -42.38 5.78
C ALA A 584 2.93 -43.08 7.01
N ARG A 585 2.75 -42.34 8.12
CA ARG A 585 2.12 -42.88 9.34
C ARG A 585 0.67 -43.28 9.10
N ALA A 586 -0.12 -42.42 8.44
CA ALA A 586 -1.52 -42.73 8.14
C ALA A 586 -1.67 -43.95 7.26
N VAL A 587 -0.81 -44.15 6.25
CA VAL A 587 -0.76 -45.34 5.42
C VAL A 587 -0.47 -46.60 6.27
N LYS A 588 0.52 -46.52 7.16
CA LYS A 588 0.85 -47.62 8.08
C LYS A 588 -0.33 -48.01 8.97
N ASP A 589 -1.00 -47.00 9.58
CA ASP A 589 -2.11 -47.24 10.51
C ASP A 589 -3.32 -47.87 9.81
N GLN A 590 -3.64 -47.44 8.58
CA GLN A 590 -4.74 -47.98 7.79
C GLN A 590 -4.50 -49.43 7.33
N THR A 591 -3.25 -49.84 7.16
CA THR A 591 -2.91 -51.19 6.69
C THR A 591 -2.72 -52.19 7.83
N HIS A 592 -2.41 -51.76 9.04
CA HIS A 592 -2.29 -52.63 10.23
C HIS A 592 -3.59 -52.77 11.03
N GLY A 593 -4.61 -51.92 10.75
CA GLY A 593 -5.94 -51.93 11.41
C GLY A 593 -7.02 -52.66 10.61
N SER A 594 -6.72 -53.25 9.48
CA SER A 594 -7.55 -54.12 8.66
C SER A 594 -6.95 -55.54 8.73
#